data_8a22d2ab1eec2465006fac383dd4101f
#
_entry.id   8a22d2ab1eec2465006fac383dd4101f
#
_cell.length_a   1.000
_cell.length_b   1.000
_cell.length_c   1.000
_cell.angle_alpha   90.00
_cell.angle_beta   90.00
_cell.angle_gamma   90.00
#
_symmetry.space_group_name_H-M   'P 1'
#
loop_
_entity.id
_entity.type
_entity.pdbx_description
1 polymer ?
#
loop_
_entity_poly.entity_id
_entity_poly.type
_entity_poly.pdbx_seq_one_letter_code
_entity_poly.pdbx_strand_id
1 'polypeptide(L)'
;CIRDRDLLVTPVLSEEGKIAYHASPLVSAMLTGGVCILDEGNRMNEKSWASLAPLLDHRRYVESIVAGVTIRADREFRCAVTMNQDESTFEIPDYILSRLQPSLHLSFPNREDKLSILKYHLPFAEADVLGMTVDFLQRAHELNLDFSPRDGISLLRYAMKRMAQDSTHPLSKDAAWRESVEACLGVEALDLEALGEKRRRTLGGNVMPTGLRDFFFHVEDPLRPEDGLEDEEFDVDDLD
;
A
#
# COMPACT_ATOMS: atom_id res chain seq x y z
N CYS A 1 15.75 -3.39 4.46
CA CYS A 1 15.37 -2.91 5.79
C CYS A 1 16.22 -1.69 6.11
N ILE A 2 15.66 -0.49 6.08
CA ILE A 2 16.37 0.74 6.48
C ILE A 2 16.60 0.61 8.00
N ARG A 3 17.86 0.60 8.42
CA ARG A 3 18.18 0.64 9.85
C ARG A 3 17.93 2.06 10.36
N ASP A 4 17.45 2.21 11.59
CA ASP A 4 17.18 3.53 12.20
C ASP A 4 18.35 4.53 12.06
N ARG A 5 19.58 4.01 12.03
CA ARG A 5 20.81 4.82 11.86
C ARG A 5 20.98 5.41 10.48
N ASP A 6 20.43 4.77 9.45
CA ASP A 6 20.61 5.18 8.05
C ASP A 6 19.51 6.16 7.58
N LEU A 7 18.48 6.35 8.43
CA LEU A 7 17.32 7.17 8.07
C LEU A 7 17.66 8.66 8.00
N LEU A 8 18.58 9.14 8.81
CA LEU A 8 18.91 10.55 8.93
C LEU A 8 20.29 10.88 8.36
N VAL A 9 21.35 10.38 8.98
CA VAL A 9 22.73 10.64 8.56
C VAL A 9 23.57 9.39 8.70
N THR A 10 24.51 9.20 7.77
CA THR A 10 25.46 8.08 7.80
C THR A 10 26.87 8.62 8.05
N PRO A 11 27.57 8.17 9.10
CA PRO A 11 28.96 8.52 9.29
C PRO A 11 29.84 7.81 8.26
N VAL A 12 30.72 8.55 7.63
CA VAL A 12 31.72 8.05 6.67
C VAL A 12 33.11 8.52 7.06
N LEU A 13 34.11 7.71 6.78
CA LEU A 13 35.50 8.13 6.97
C LEU A 13 35.96 8.90 5.74
N SER A 14 36.40 10.14 5.93
CA SER A 14 36.95 10.94 4.85
C SER A 14 38.37 10.46 4.47
N GLU A 15 38.88 10.86 3.32
CA GLU A 15 40.25 10.54 2.87
C GLU A 15 41.33 11.03 3.84
N GLU A 16 41.00 12.06 4.63
CA GLU A 16 41.89 12.60 5.69
C GLU A 16 41.80 11.84 7.03
N GLY A 17 41.03 10.74 7.10
CA GLY A 17 40.82 9.95 8.33
C GLY A 17 39.92 10.63 9.36
N LYS A 18 39.18 11.66 8.98
CA LYS A 18 38.18 12.32 9.82
C LYS A 18 36.79 11.74 9.57
N ILE A 19 35.92 11.73 10.60
CA ILE A 19 34.52 11.34 10.46
C ILE A 19 33.77 12.51 9.80
N ALA A 20 33.17 12.24 8.64
CA ALA A 20 32.21 13.11 7.97
C ALA A 20 30.81 12.48 8.05
N TYR A 21 29.76 13.27 7.90
CA TYR A 21 28.39 12.80 7.90
C TYR A 21 27.71 13.05 6.55
N HIS A 22 27.17 11.99 5.95
CA HIS A 22 26.38 12.11 4.74
C HIS A 22 24.91 12.19 5.12
N ALA A 23 24.24 13.22 4.59
CA ALA A 23 22.80 13.37 4.75
C ALA A 23 22.04 12.30 3.95
N SER A 24 21.02 11.73 4.55
CA SER A 24 20.08 10.85 3.83
C SER A 24 19.26 11.66 2.80
N PRO A 25 18.57 10.99 1.85
CA PRO A 25 17.61 11.65 0.97
C PRO A 25 16.52 12.42 1.73
N LEU A 26 16.06 11.90 2.87
CA LEU A 26 15.11 12.58 3.75
C LEU A 26 15.68 13.90 4.26
N VAL A 27 16.87 13.88 4.84
CA VAL A 27 17.53 15.09 5.37
C VAL A 27 17.83 16.07 4.25
N SER A 28 18.27 15.60 3.10
CA SER A 28 18.50 16.46 1.93
C SER A 28 17.22 17.16 1.49
N ALA A 29 16.10 16.45 1.39
CA ALA A 29 14.80 17.02 1.06
C ALA A 29 14.33 18.03 2.14
N MET A 30 14.54 17.70 3.43
CA MET A 30 14.22 18.60 4.54
C MET A 30 14.95 19.94 4.42
N LEU A 31 16.24 19.91 4.12
CA LEU A 31 17.07 21.11 4.05
C LEU A 31 16.81 21.94 2.80
N THR A 32 16.42 21.32 1.70
CA THR A 32 16.18 22.00 0.41
C THR A 32 14.74 22.42 0.17
N GLY A 33 13.81 22.09 1.08
CA GLY A 33 12.38 22.35 0.88
C GLY A 33 11.74 21.40 -0.14
N GLY A 34 12.31 20.22 -0.36
CA GLY A 34 11.82 19.23 -1.30
C GLY A 34 10.68 18.37 -0.77
N VAL A 35 10.26 17.41 -1.61
CA VAL A 35 9.29 16.37 -1.24
C VAL A 35 10.02 15.07 -0.93
N CYS A 36 9.76 14.48 0.20
CA CYS A 36 10.23 13.14 0.55
C CYS A 36 9.06 12.16 0.55
N ILE A 37 9.24 11.01 -0.08
CA ILE A 37 8.29 9.90 -0.05
C ILE A 37 8.91 8.77 0.77
N LEU A 38 8.26 8.41 1.87
CA LEU A 38 8.58 7.21 2.65
C LEU A 38 7.73 6.07 2.11
N ASP A 39 8.32 5.27 1.25
CA ASP A 39 7.65 4.14 0.62
C ASP A 39 7.57 2.96 1.60
N GLU A 40 6.42 2.26 1.60
CA GLU A 40 6.13 1.14 2.49
C GLU A 40 6.34 1.50 3.98
N GLY A 41 5.83 2.64 4.42
CA GLY A 41 6.04 3.15 5.79
C GLY A 41 5.59 2.18 6.88
N ASN A 42 4.57 1.39 6.65
CA ASN A 42 4.10 0.34 7.56
C ASN A 42 5.08 -0.84 7.74
N ARG A 43 6.22 -0.86 7.05
CA ARG A 43 7.35 -1.77 7.33
C ARG A 43 8.38 -1.18 8.28
N MET A 44 8.19 0.07 8.69
CA MET A 44 9.06 0.71 9.67
C MET A 44 8.66 0.28 11.09
N ASN A 45 9.65 0.09 11.94
CA ASN A 45 9.41 -0.23 13.34
C ASN A 45 8.98 1.01 14.14
N GLU A 46 8.43 0.81 15.32
CA GLU A 46 7.93 1.88 16.19
C GLU A 46 9.01 2.90 16.58
N LYS A 47 10.27 2.48 16.76
CA LYS A 47 11.38 3.38 17.11
C LYS A 47 11.70 4.35 15.98
N SER A 48 11.67 3.87 14.72
CA SER A 48 11.85 4.73 13.55
C SER A 48 10.74 5.76 13.47
N TRP A 49 9.48 5.37 13.71
CA TRP A 49 8.36 6.29 13.77
C TRP A 49 8.49 7.31 14.90
N ALA A 50 8.90 6.90 16.09
CA ALA A 50 9.13 7.80 17.22
C ALA A 50 10.17 8.88 16.89
N SER A 51 11.24 8.50 16.16
CA SER A 51 12.29 9.45 15.72
C SER A 51 11.78 10.45 14.67
N LEU A 52 10.79 10.08 13.87
CA LEU A 52 10.18 10.94 12.85
C LEU A 52 8.98 11.77 13.36
N ALA A 53 8.41 11.42 14.51
CA ALA A 53 7.22 12.08 15.03
C ALA A 53 7.33 13.61 15.10
N PRO A 54 8.46 14.21 15.55
CA PRO A 54 8.61 15.66 15.57
C PRO A 54 8.70 16.31 14.18
N LEU A 55 9.07 15.56 13.15
CA LEU A 55 9.07 16.04 11.77
C LEU A 55 7.67 16.14 11.19
N LEU A 56 6.81 15.19 11.55
CA LEU A 56 5.46 15.04 11.01
C LEU A 56 4.44 16.00 11.65
N ASP A 57 4.82 16.76 12.69
CA ASP A 57 3.96 17.74 13.33
C ASP A 57 4.50 19.18 13.16
N HIS A 58 3.89 20.13 13.87
CA HIS A 58 4.24 21.55 13.80
C HIS A 58 5.69 21.87 14.17
N ARG A 59 6.40 20.99 14.87
CA ARG A 59 7.80 21.16 15.30
C ARG A 59 8.79 21.06 14.15
N ARG A 60 8.51 20.21 13.14
CA ARG A 60 9.23 20.10 11.87
C ARG A 60 10.73 19.92 12.01
N TYR A 61 11.19 19.00 12.86
CA TYR A 61 12.60 18.67 13.03
C TYR A 61 12.83 17.18 13.26
N VAL A 62 14.05 16.76 13.10
CA VAL A 62 14.56 15.44 13.53
C VAL A 62 15.83 15.63 14.35
N GLU A 63 16.12 14.68 15.23
CA GLU A 63 17.35 14.62 16.01
C GLU A 63 18.22 13.46 15.56
N SER A 64 19.45 13.76 15.15
CA SER A 64 20.43 12.74 14.85
C SER A 64 21.32 12.53 16.08
N ILE A 65 21.11 11.43 16.78
CA ILE A 65 21.95 11.04 17.93
C ILE A 65 23.40 10.76 17.46
N VAL A 66 23.55 10.20 16.27
CA VAL A 66 24.86 9.83 15.71
C VAL A 66 25.70 11.06 15.41
N ALA A 67 25.11 12.12 14.87
CA ALA A 67 25.79 13.37 14.58
C ALA A 67 25.70 14.39 15.72
N GLY A 68 24.86 14.16 16.73
CA GLY A 68 24.65 15.09 17.85
C GLY A 68 23.99 16.41 17.42
N VAL A 69 23.15 16.41 16.37
CA VAL A 69 22.56 17.63 15.81
C VAL A 69 21.03 17.51 15.67
N THR A 70 20.37 18.66 15.81
CA THR A 70 18.96 18.82 15.46
C THR A 70 18.85 19.43 14.08
N ILE A 71 18.11 18.77 13.18
CA ILE A 71 17.94 19.17 11.78
C ILE A 71 16.51 19.66 11.62
N ARG A 72 16.33 20.95 11.28
CA ARG A 72 15.01 21.53 11.04
C ARG A 72 14.66 21.47 9.57
N ALA A 73 13.41 21.14 9.28
CA ALA A 73 12.91 21.13 7.91
C ALA A 73 12.62 22.55 7.42
N ASP A 74 12.96 22.83 6.18
CA ASP A 74 12.55 24.04 5.46
C ASP A 74 11.00 24.13 5.42
N ARG A 75 10.48 25.37 5.28
CA ARG A 75 9.03 25.63 5.25
C ARG A 75 8.33 24.94 4.09
N GLU A 76 8.98 24.80 2.95
CA GLU A 76 8.43 24.16 1.75
C GLU A 76 8.54 22.64 1.76
N PHE A 77 9.30 22.05 2.70
CA PHE A 77 9.41 20.60 2.81
C PHE A 77 8.04 19.94 2.98
N ARG A 78 7.82 18.87 2.24
CA ARG A 78 6.63 18.00 2.35
C ARG A 78 7.06 16.55 2.49
N CYS A 79 6.29 15.80 3.27
CA CYS A 79 6.49 14.37 3.45
C CYS A 79 5.21 13.63 3.07
N ALA A 80 5.34 12.61 2.25
CA ALA A 80 4.28 11.66 1.95
C ALA A 80 4.72 10.26 2.38
N VAL A 81 3.78 9.46 2.83
CA VAL A 81 4.02 8.07 3.24
C VAL A 81 3.11 7.17 2.41
N THR A 82 3.66 6.15 1.77
CA THR A 82 2.88 5.12 1.12
C THR A 82 2.79 3.89 2.03
N MET A 83 1.67 3.19 1.96
CA MET A 83 1.42 2.01 2.78
C MET A 83 0.67 0.98 1.97
N ASN A 84 1.02 -0.28 2.11
CA ASN A 84 0.27 -1.40 1.56
C ASN A 84 -0.61 -2.00 2.66
N GLN A 85 -1.80 -2.42 2.29
CA GLN A 85 -2.71 -3.11 3.19
C GLN A 85 -2.45 -4.63 3.11
N ASP A 86 -1.30 -5.07 3.64
CA ASP A 86 -0.95 -6.49 3.72
C ASP A 86 -0.75 -6.93 5.18
N GLU A 87 -0.98 -8.21 5.45
CA GLU A 87 -0.89 -8.80 6.80
C GLU A 87 0.55 -8.89 7.35
N SER A 88 1.55 -8.59 6.53
CA SER A 88 2.97 -8.72 6.87
C SER A 88 3.60 -7.45 7.45
N THR A 89 2.81 -6.43 7.73
CA THR A 89 3.26 -5.10 8.13
C THR A 89 3.07 -4.84 9.61
N PHE A 90 3.87 -3.92 10.15
CA PHE A 90 3.68 -3.44 11.52
C PHE A 90 2.45 -2.51 11.58
N GLU A 91 1.72 -2.56 12.67
CA GLU A 91 0.72 -1.54 12.96
C GLU A 91 1.42 -0.19 13.17
N ILE A 92 0.91 0.84 12.48
CA ILE A 92 1.42 2.17 12.68
C ILE A 92 0.78 2.74 13.94
N PRO A 93 1.58 3.27 14.88
CA PRO A 93 1.03 3.84 16.11
C PRO A 93 0.04 4.98 15.83
N ASP A 94 -1.04 5.04 16.59
CA ASP A 94 -2.11 6.06 16.44
C ASP A 94 -1.59 7.49 16.48
N TYR A 95 -0.57 7.76 17.31
CA TYR A 95 0.04 9.07 17.38
C TYR A 95 0.78 9.49 16.10
N ILE A 96 1.17 8.52 15.26
CA ILE A 96 1.71 8.77 13.91
C ILE A 96 0.58 8.96 12.92
N LEU A 97 -0.43 8.08 12.93
CA LEU A 97 -1.58 8.18 12.03
C LEU A 97 -2.28 9.53 12.12
N SER A 98 -2.42 10.08 13.34
CA SER A 98 -3.00 11.41 13.56
C SER A 98 -2.21 12.55 12.91
N ARG A 99 -0.92 12.35 12.62
CA ARG A 99 -0.03 13.32 11.96
C ARG A 99 0.06 13.14 10.44
N LEU A 100 -0.34 11.97 9.93
CA LEU A 100 -0.32 11.63 8.51
C LEU A 100 -1.66 11.96 7.83
N GLN A 101 -2.14 13.19 8.02
CA GLN A 101 -3.38 13.67 7.43
C GLN A 101 -3.10 14.69 6.31
N PRO A 102 -3.86 14.69 5.20
CA PRO A 102 -4.98 13.78 4.88
C PRO A 102 -4.49 12.41 4.41
N SER A 103 -5.27 11.36 4.69
CA SER A 103 -5.04 10.01 4.16
C SER A 103 -5.87 9.80 2.89
N LEU A 104 -5.26 9.21 1.87
CA LEU A 104 -5.91 8.87 0.60
C LEU A 104 -5.89 7.36 0.41
N HIS A 105 -7.05 6.77 0.27
CA HIS A 105 -7.17 5.36 -0.06
C HIS A 105 -7.22 5.18 -1.59
N LEU A 106 -6.29 4.38 -2.12
CA LEU A 106 -6.25 4.03 -3.53
C LEU A 106 -6.80 2.61 -3.69
N SER A 107 -7.99 2.50 -4.26
CA SER A 107 -8.58 1.22 -4.65
C SER A 107 -7.97 0.72 -5.97
N PHE A 108 -8.24 -0.54 -6.30
CA PHE A 108 -7.89 -1.05 -7.62
C PHE A 108 -8.56 -0.22 -8.73
N PRO A 109 -7.84 0.03 -9.85
CA PRO A 109 -8.38 0.80 -10.95
C PRO A 109 -9.60 0.12 -11.58
N ASN A 110 -10.49 0.90 -12.16
CA ASN A 110 -11.62 0.40 -12.94
C ASN A 110 -11.15 -0.30 -14.24
N ARG A 111 -12.08 -0.89 -15.01
CA ARG A 111 -11.74 -1.63 -16.23
C ARG A 111 -11.04 -0.77 -17.28
N GLU A 112 -11.46 0.47 -17.46
CA GLU A 112 -10.90 1.40 -18.45
C GLU A 112 -9.49 1.85 -18.07
N ASP A 113 -9.28 2.14 -16.79
CA ASP A 113 -7.96 2.48 -16.25
C ASP A 113 -7.00 1.30 -16.33
N LYS A 114 -7.46 0.06 -16.01
CA LYS A 114 -6.66 -1.16 -16.20
C LYS A 114 -6.19 -1.28 -17.65
N LEU A 115 -7.12 -1.12 -18.60
CA LEU A 115 -6.81 -1.16 -20.03
C LEU A 115 -5.76 -0.11 -20.40
N SER A 116 -5.94 1.12 -19.92
CA SER A 116 -5.04 2.23 -20.19
C SER A 116 -3.64 1.98 -19.61
N ILE A 117 -3.55 1.50 -18.37
CA ILE A 117 -2.29 1.14 -17.71
C ILE A 117 -1.57 0.04 -18.50
N LEU A 118 -2.25 -1.05 -18.83
CA LEU A 118 -1.64 -2.17 -19.54
C LEU A 118 -1.18 -1.74 -20.94
N LYS A 119 -1.98 -0.94 -21.66
CA LYS A 119 -1.66 -0.40 -22.97
C LYS A 119 -0.47 0.55 -22.94
N TYR A 120 -0.36 1.37 -21.89
CA TYR A 120 0.78 2.26 -21.71
C TYR A 120 2.10 1.48 -21.52
N HIS A 121 2.08 0.41 -20.73
CA HIS A 121 3.26 -0.40 -20.46
C HIS A 121 3.61 -1.36 -21.62
N LEU A 122 2.63 -1.79 -22.39
CA LEU A 122 2.78 -2.76 -23.49
C LEU A 122 1.97 -2.31 -24.71
N PRO A 123 2.37 -1.20 -25.36
CA PRO A 123 1.62 -0.62 -26.48
C PRO A 123 1.53 -1.53 -27.71
N PHE A 124 2.41 -2.51 -27.81
CA PHE A 124 2.47 -3.52 -28.87
C PHE A 124 1.70 -4.80 -28.55
N ALA A 125 1.05 -4.90 -27.38
CA ALA A 125 0.28 -6.08 -27.01
C ALA A 125 -0.93 -6.24 -27.95
N GLU A 126 -1.19 -7.47 -28.36
CA GLU A 126 -2.37 -7.76 -29.18
C GLU A 126 -3.66 -7.50 -28.42
N ALA A 127 -4.64 -6.91 -29.11
CA ALA A 127 -5.89 -6.44 -28.51
C ALA A 127 -6.66 -7.57 -27.79
N ASP A 128 -6.65 -8.79 -28.34
CA ASP A 128 -7.36 -9.93 -27.76
C ASP A 128 -6.73 -10.35 -26.43
N VAL A 129 -5.40 -10.51 -26.38
CA VAL A 129 -4.67 -10.91 -25.16
C VAL A 129 -4.76 -9.82 -24.09
N LEU A 130 -4.74 -8.55 -24.52
CA LEU A 130 -4.94 -7.41 -23.66
C LEU A 130 -6.35 -7.44 -23.04
N GLY A 131 -7.39 -7.68 -23.86
CA GLY A 131 -8.77 -7.80 -23.40
C GLY A 131 -8.94 -8.91 -22.37
N MET A 132 -8.44 -10.12 -22.69
CA MET A 132 -8.48 -11.27 -21.77
C MET A 132 -7.82 -10.97 -20.42
N THR A 133 -6.69 -10.25 -20.44
CA THR A 133 -5.99 -9.88 -19.20
C THR A 133 -6.77 -8.84 -18.38
N VAL A 134 -7.38 -7.85 -19.03
CA VAL A 134 -8.22 -6.84 -18.35
C VAL A 134 -9.44 -7.52 -17.73
N ASP A 135 -10.11 -8.41 -18.47
CA ASP A 135 -11.30 -9.10 -17.98
C ASP A 135 -10.97 -10.06 -16.83
N PHE A 136 -9.82 -10.73 -16.89
CA PHE A 136 -9.29 -11.54 -15.79
C PHE A 136 -9.08 -10.69 -14.52
N LEU A 137 -8.36 -9.57 -14.62
CA LEU A 137 -8.14 -8.68 -13.48
C LEU A 137 -9.45 -8.07 -12.94
N GLN A 138 -10.39 -7.76 -13.83
CA GLN A 138 -11.70 -7.26 -13.43
C GLN A 138 -12.46 -8.31 -12.64
N ARG A 139 -12.52 -9.54 -13.15
CA ARG A 139 -13.18 -10.65 -12.47
C ARG A 139 -12.52 -11.00 -11.15
N ALA A 140 -11.20 -10.99 -11.09
CA ALA A 140 -10.46 -11.22 -9.85
C ALA A 140 -10.84 -10.20 -8.76
N HIS A 141 -10.93 -8.91 -9.10
CA HIS A 141 -11.33 -7.87 -8.15
C HIS A 141 -12.79 -7.99 -7.69
N GLU A 142 -13.71 -8.41 -8.57
CA GLU A 142 -15.10 -8.72 -8.19
C GLU A 142 -15.19 -9.86 -7.17
N LEU A 143 -14.23 -10.78 -7.21
CA LEU A 143 -14.10 -11.89 -6.27
C LEU A 143 -13.23 -11.56 -5.04
N ASN A 144 -12.82 -10.29 -4.88
CA ASN A 144 -11.92 -9.80 -3.83
C ASN A 144 -10.55 -10.51 -3.83
N LEU A 145 -10.02 -10.83 -5.00
CA LEU A 145 -8.66 -11.33 -5.17
C LEU A 145 -7.72 -10.16 -5.50
N ASP A 146 -6.53 -10.15 -4.88
CA ASP A 146 -5.60 -8.99 -4.90
C ASP A 146 -4.63 -9.03 -6.08
N PHE A 147 -5.08 -9.47 -7.27
CA PHE A 147 -4.25 -9.39 -8.47
C PHE A 147 -4.16 -7.95 -8.97
N SER A 148 -2.95 -7.43 -9.02
CA SER A 148 -2.67 -6.04 -9.36
C SER A 148 -2.50 -5.81 -10.87
N PRO A 149 -2.52 -4.56 -11.35
CA PRO A 149 -2.11 -4.25 -12.72
C PRO A 149 -0.68 -4.70 -13.04
N ARG A 150 0.22 -4.81 -12.04
CA ARG A 150 1.59 -5.34 -12.21
C ARG A 150 1.55 -6.81 -12.62
N ASP A 151 0.65 -7.58 -12.04
CA ASP A 151 0.44 -8.98 -12.43
C ASP A 151 -0.06 -9.05 -13.86
N GLY A 152 -1.00 -8.20 -14.24
CA GLY A 152 -1.46 -8.09 -15.64
C GLY A 152 -0.33 -7.76 -16.63
N ILE A 153 0.59 -6.87 -16.29
CA ILE A 153 1.76 -6.57 -17.11
C ILE A 153 2.65 -7.81 -17.24
N SER A 154 2.82 -8.58 -16.17
CA SER A 154 3.62 -9.83 -16.19
C SER A 154 2.98 -10.90 -17.06
N LEU A 155 1.66 -11.09 -16.96
CA LEU A 155 0.88 -12.00 -17.80
C LEU A 155 1.04 -11.65 -19.28
N LEU A 156 0.82 -10.39 -19.65
CA LEU A 156 0.94 -9.93 -21.02
C LEU A 156 2.36 -10.12 -21.57
N ARG A 157 3.38 -9.77 -20.79
CA ARG A 157 4.78 -9.96 -21.21
C ARG A 157 5.11 -11.43 -21.46
N TYR A 158 4.62 -12.30 -20.59
CA TYR A 158 4.85 -13.74 -20.76
C TYR A 158 4.11 -14.27 -21.98
N ALA A 159 2.82 -13.99 -22.12
CA ALA A 159 2.01 -14.44 -23.26
C ALA A 159 2.61 -13.97 -24.60
N MET A 160 2.99 -12.69 -24.70
CA MET A 160 3.60 -12.12 -25.90
C MET A 160 4.94 -12.81 -26.24
N LYS A 161 5.77 -13.12 -25.24
CA LYS A 161 7.02 -13.86 -25.43
C LYS A 161 6.76 -15.28 -25.93
N ARG A 162 5.77 -15.97 -25.37
CA ARG A 162 5.42 -17.33 -25.77
C ARG A 162 4.88 -17.38 -27.19
N MET A 163 4.05 -16.42 -27.58
CA MET A 163 3.55 -16.31 -28.96
C MET A 163 4.68 -16.05 -29.99
N ALA A 164 5.70 -15.27 -29.57
CA ALA A 164 6.82 -14.92 -30.43
C ALA A 164 7.93 -15.98 -30.49
N GLN A 165 7.95 -16.94 -29.55
CA GLN A 165 9.07 -17.86 -29.36
C GLN A 165 9.15 -18.96 -30.42
N ASP A 166 8.00 -19.43 -30.92
CA ASP A 166 7.95 -20.46 -31.94
C ASP A 166 7.23 -19.94 -33.20
N SER A 167 8.02 -19.51 -34.17
CA SER A 167 7.53 -19.03 -35.46
C SER A 167 7.06 -20.15 -36.38
N THR A 168 7.42 -21.39 -36.09
CA THR A 168 7.03 -22.55 -36.92
C THR A 168 5.73 -23.18 -36.46
N HIS A 169 5.45 -23.14 -35.16
CA HIS A 169 4.22 -23.63 -34.53
C HIS A 169 3.74 -22.64 -33.47
N PRO A 170 3.20 -21.47 -33.88
CA PRO A 170 2.82 -20.47 -32.93
C PRO A 170 1.67 -20.99 -32.03
N LEU A 171 1.84 -20.83 -30.72
CA LEU A 171 0.77 -21.09 -29.78
C LEU A 171 -0.43 -20.20 -30.08
N SER A 172 -1.63 -20.76 -29.95
CA SER A 172 -2.83 -19.91 -29.99
C SER A 172 -2.78 -18.85 -28.88
N LYS A 173 -3.43 -17.71 -29.09
CA LYS A 173 -3.49 -16.63 -28.10
C LYS A 173 -4.03 -17.13 -26.75
N ASP A 174 -5.09 -17.94 -26.77
CA ASP A 174 -5.68 -18.56 -25.59
C ASP A 174 -4.71 -19.49 -24.86
N ALA A 175 -3.97 -20.31 -25.59
CA ALA A 175 -2.99 -21.24 -25.01
C ALA A 175 -1.83 -20.45 -24.37
N ALA A 176 -1.30 -19.45 -25.07
CA ALA A 176 -0.23 -18.60 -24.56
C ALA A 176 -0.67 -17.81 -23.35
N TRP A 177 -1.90 -17.31 -23.35
CA TRP A 177 -2.46 -16.59 -22.21
C TRP A 177 -2.68 -17.51 -21.00
N ARG A 178 -3.27 -18.69 -21.18
CA ARG A 178 -3.44 -19.67 -20.08
C ARG A 178 -2.10 -20.08 -19.48
N GLU A 179 -1.12 -20.38 -20.31
CA GLU A 179 0.24 -20.68 -19.86
C GLU A 179 0.85 -19.51 -19.07
N SER A 180 0.56 -18.27 -19.47
CA SER A 180 1.03 -17.09 -18.73
C SER A 180 0.40 -16.99 -17.33
N VAL A 181 -0.90 -17.28 -17.19
CA VAL A 181 -1.57 -17.30 -15.89
C VAL A 181 -0.95 -18.38 -15.00
N GLU A 182 -0.78 -19.58 -15.51
CA GLU A 182 -0.17 -20.69 -14.78
C GLU A 182 1.26 -20.36 -14.33
N ALA A 183 2.08 -19.82 -15.23
CA ALA A 183 3.48 -19.53 -14.96
C ALA A 183 3.70 -18.32 -14.03
N CYS A 184 2.84 -17.28 -14.10
CA CYS A 184 3.02 -16.06 -13.34
C CYS A 184 2.25 -16.06 -12.00
N LEU A 185 1.07 -16.70 -11.97
CA LEU A 185 0.15 -16.62 -10.82
C LEU A 185 -0.14 -18.01 -10.19
N GLY A 186 0.25 -19.09 -10.86
CA GLY A 186 -0.01 -20.47 -10.43
C GLY A 186 -1.29 -21.05 -11.05
N VAL A 187 -1.36 -22.37 -11.05
CA VAL A 187 -2.48 -23.15 -11.63
C VAL A 187 -3.83 -22.78 -11.02
N GLU A 188 -3.84 -22.46 -9.72
CA GLU A 188 -5.08 -22.09 -8.99
C GLU A 188 -5.73 -20.82 -9.57
N ALA A 189 -4.96 -19.91 -10.16
CA ALA A 189 -5.46 -18.68 -10.75
C ALA A 189 -6.24 -18.89 -12.07
N LEU A 190 -6.18 -20.08 -12.65
CA LEU A 190 -7.00 -20.45 -13.82
C LEU A 190 -8.48 -20.62 -13.46
N ASP A 191 -8.80 -20.87 -12.19
CA ASP A 191 -10.17 -20.94 -11.67
C ASP A 191 -10.35 -19.89 -10.56
N LEU A 192 -10.65 -18.67 -10.97
CA LEU A 192 -10.86 -17.54 -10.05
C LEU A 192 -12.03 -17.77 -9.10
N GLU A 193 -13.07 -18.49 -9.51
CA GLU A 193 -14.24 -18.76 -8.67
C GLU A 193 -13.85 -19.68 -7.51
N ALA A 194 -13.16 -20.78 -7.79
CA ALA A 194 -12.67 -21.69 -6.75
C ALA A 194 -11.68 -20.99 -5.80
N LEU A 195 -10.80 -20.14 -6.36
CA LEU A 195 -9.84 -19.36 -5.58
C LEU A 195 -10.54 -18.34 -4.66
N GLY A 196 -11.54 -17.63 -5.17
CA GLY A 196 -12.35 -16.68 -4.41
C GLY A 196 -13.16 -17.37 -3.31
N GLU A 197 -13.71 -18.57 -3.56
CA GLU A 197 -14.40 -19.35 -2.53
C GLU A 197 -13.45 -19.84 -1.43
N LYS A 198 -12.26 -20.32 -1.81
CA LYS A 198 -11.23 -20.75 -0.86
C LYS A 198 -10.84 -19.59 0.06
N ARG A 199 -10.62 -18.40 -0.50
CA ARG A 199 -10.32 -17.18 0.27
C ARG A 199 -11.46 -16.80 1.23
N ARG A 200 -12.70 -16.80 0.77
CA ARG A 200 -13.87 -16.52 1.63
C ARG A 200 -13.99 -17.50 2.79
N ARG A 201 -13.71 -18.80 2.59
CA ARG A 201 -13.72 -19.81 3.67
C ARG A 201 -12.59 -19.57 4.67
N THR A 202 -11.41 -19.16 4.21
CA THR A 202 -10.27 -18.87 5.08
C THR A 202 -10.52 -17.60 5.92
N LEU A 203 -11.10 -16.56 5.34
CA LEU A 203 -11.47 -15.32 6.02
C LEU A 203 -12.72 -15.48 6.93
N GLY A 204 -13.66 -16.38 6.59
CA GLY A 204 -14.88 -16.63 7.36
C GLY A 204 -14.66 -17.37 8.68
N GLY A 205 -13.48 -17.91 8.95
CA GLY A 205 -13.13 -18.61 10.19
C GLY A 205 -12.56 -17.72 11.31
N ASN A 206 -12.09 -16.53 10.98
CA ASN A 206 -11.59 -15.55 11.95
C ASN A 206 -11.74 -14.15 11.32
N VAL A 207 -12.85 -13.49 11.59
CA VAL A 207 -12.99 -12.06 11.27
C VAL A 207 -12.13 -11.31 12.30
N MET A 208 -10.82 -11.24 12.05
CA MET A 208 -10.04 -10.16 12.61
C MET A 208 -10.51 -8.86 11.94
N PRO A 209 -10.69 -7.78 12.70
CA PRO A 209 -10.99 -6.48 12.10
C PRO A 209 -9.98 -6.21 11.02
N THR A 210 -10.44 -5.92 9.83
CA THR A 210 -9.60 -5.64 8.68
C THR A 210 -8.90 -4.31 8.91
N GLY A 211 -7.79 -4.32 9.61
CA GLY A 211 -6.80 -3.28 9.76
C GLY A 211 -7.24 -1.83 9.50
N LEU A 212 -6.46 -1.07 8.82
CA LEU A 212 -6.68 0.35 8.48
C LEU A 212 -8.07 0.69 7.90
N ARG A 213 -8.74 -0.25 7.22
CA ARG A 213 -10.06 0.00 6.63
C ARG A 213 -11.13 0.24 7.68
N ASP A 214 -11.15 -0.56 8.75
CA ASP A 214 -12.16 -0.41 9.81
C ASP A 214 -11.85 0.79 10.69
N PHE A 215 -10.58 1.13 10.85
CA PHE A 215 -10.16 2.34 11.58
C PHE A 215 -10.57 3.63 10.87
N PHE A 216 -10.47 3.71 9.53
CA PHE A 216 -10.82 4.93 8.79
C PHE A 216 -12.29 5.02 8.38
N PHE A 217 -13.06 3.93 8.39
CA PHE A 217 -14.44 3.90 7.91
C PHE A 217 -15.47 3.51 8.97
N HIS A 218 -15.08 3.21 10.21
CA HIS A 218 -15.99 3.22 11.35
C HIS A 218 -16.20 4.67 11.83
N VAL A 219 -16.81 5.46 10.98
CA VAL A 219 -17.58 6.60 11.46
C VAL A 219 -18.92 6.00 11.87
N GLU A 220 -19.11 5.77 13.15
CA GLU A 220 -20.46 5.61 13.72
C GLU A 220 -21.25 6.83 13.23
N ASP A 221 -22.31 6.58 12.47
CA ASP A 221 -23.22 7.62 12.04
C ASP A 221 -23.87 8.23 13.31
N PRO A 222 -23.51 9.46 13.73
CA PRO A 222 -24.05 10.04 14.95
C PRO A 222 -25.54 10.38 14.85
N LEU A 223 -26.18 10.02 13.73
CA LEU A 223 -27.60 10.26 13.44
C LEU A 223 -28.43 8.98 13.38
N ARG A 224 -27.87 7.82 13.71
CA ARG A 224 -28.67 6.62 13.85
C ARG A 224 -29.40 6.68 15.18
N PRO A 225 -30.73 6.81 15.24
CA PRO A 225 -31.47 6.75 16.50
C PRO A 225 -31.25 5.36 17.11
N GLU A 226 -30.79 5.29 18.35
CA GLU A 226 -30.72 4.05 19.11
C GLU A 226 -32.14 3.50 19.24
N ASP A 227 -32.42 2.42 18.54
CA ASP A 227 -33.64 1.64 18.73
C ASP A 227 -33.58 1.00 20.12
N GLY A 228 -34.35 1.53 21.03
CA GLY A 228 -34.69 0.88 22.30
C GLY A 228 -34.12 1.54 23.56
N LEU A 229 -34.58 2.73 23.88
CA LEU A 229 -34.76 3.13 25.29
C LEU A 229 -36.23 2.80 25.65
N GLU A 230 -36.42 1.72 26.38
CA GLU A 230 -37.66 1.49 27.12
C GLU A 230 -37.81 2.64 28.12
N ASP A 231 -38.99 3.30 28.07
CA ASP A 231 -39.41 4.33 29.01
C ASP A 231 -39.48 3.73 30.42
N GLU A 232 -38.43 3.87 31.22
CA GLU A 232 -38.56 3.74 32.67
C GLU A 232 -39.25 5.01 33.19
N GLU A 233 -40.56 4.89 33.48
CA GLU A 233 -41.34 5.85 34.23
C GLU A 233 -40.65 6.11 35.58
N PHE A 234 -40.11 7.28 35.73
CA PHE A 234 -39.64 7.78 37.03
C PHE A 234 -40.86 8.23 37.85
N ASP A 235 -41.21 7.42 38.83
CA ASP A 235 -42.25 7.74 39.84
C ASP A 235 -41.72 8.84 40.78
N VAL A 236 -42.40 9.99 40.82
CA VAL A 236 -41.96 11.20 41.50
C VAL A 236 -42.63 11.31 42.92
N ASP A 237 -42.98 10.20 43.55
CA ASP A 237 -43.71 10.22 44.81
C ASP A 237 -42.95 9.71 46.06
N ASP A 238 -41.63 9.96 46.15
CA ASP A 238 -40.91 9.68 47.40
C ASP A 238 -39.91 10.81 47.73
N LEU A 239 -40.48 11.98 48.08
CA LEU A 239 -39.75 13.03 48.83
C LEU A 239 -40.71 13.67 49.87
N ASP A 240 -40.79 13.01 51.02
CA ASP A 240 -41.06 13.68 52.32
C ASP A 240 -39.85 13.55 53.24
#